data_c8187c988d83d7ee3f4ec1e0b551938f
#
_entry.id   c8187c988d83d7ee3f4ec1e0b551938f
#
_cell.length_a   1.000
_cell.length_b   1.000
_cell.length_c   1.000
_cell.angle_alpha   90.00
_cell.angle_beta   90.00
_cell.angle_gamma   90.00
#
_symmetry.space_group_name_H-M   'P 1'
#
loop_
_entity.id
_entity.type
_entity.pdbx_description
1 polymer ?
#
loop_
_entity_poly.entity_id
_entity_poly.type
_entity_poly.pdbx_seq_one_letter_code
_entity_poly.pdbx_strand_id
1 'polypeptide(L)'
;MPWRGTTNPYKVWLSEIILQQTRVVQGLPYYQRFISNYPTITDLANAPEEEVLKLWQGLGYYSRAKNLHHTAQYIATELGGIFPKTYKGLVKLKGIGDYTASAIASFCYNEPCPVVDGNVYRVLSRVFGIATPINSTQGAKEFKALAHECLDKANAGVYNQAIMEFGALQCTPQSPDCANCVLRDHCWAFHHNKVNELPVKLKKITIKKRYFNYLVWLNPYGQTLLQKREGKDIWHGLYEFPLLETHAPATADTIANAPATTEEIASILPSATVSLYNETPVIHKLTHQHIYTSFWIITTPEPLDNSIPITDIHRYPVSALTANFITKFWK
;
A
#
# COMPACT_ATOMS: atom_id res chain seq x y z
N MET A 1 -20.40 -4.24 4.47
CA MET A 1 -19.32 -3.64 3.66
C MET A 1 -19.77 -3.63 2.20
N PRO A 2 -19.60 -2.53 1.44
CA PRO A 2 -20.20 -2.39 0.09
C PRO A 2 -19.76 -3.48 -0.91
N TRP A 3 -18.58 -4.04 -0.74
CA TRP A 3 -18.03 -5.09 -1.62
C TRP A 3 -18.43 -6.52 -1.24
N ARG A 4 -19.14 -6.73 -0.10
CA ARG A 4 -19.58 -8.08 0.35
C ARG A 4 -20.86 -8.56 -0.32
N GLY A 5 -21.70 -7.67 -0.78
CA GLY A 5 -22.99 -8.00 -1.42
C GLY A 5 -22.92 -7.99 -2.95
N THR A 6 -21.75 -8.08 -3.57
CA THR A 6 -21.62 -8.01 -5.03
C THR A 6 -20.72 -9.13 -5.56
N THR A 7 -21.08 -9.64 -6.74
CA THR A 7 -20.25 -10.55 -7.54
C THR A 7 -19.57 -9.83 -8.72
N ASN A 8 -19.65 -8.50 -8.77
CA ASN A 8 -18.98 -7.72 -9.81
C ASN A 8 -17.46 -7.78 -9.61
N PRO A 9 -16.69 -8.36 -10.55
CA PRO A 9 -15.26 -8.61 -10.37
C PRO A 9 -14.43 -7.33 -10.26
N TYR A 10 -14.83 -6.23 -10.91
CA TYR A 10 -14.16 -4.94 -10.77
C TYR A 10 -14.27 -4.41 -9.34
N LYS A 11 -15.47 -4.43 -8.77
CA LYS A 11 -15.74 -3.95 -7.41
C LYS A 11 -15.04 -4.80 -6.35
N VAL A 12 -15.06 -6.11 -6.52
CA VAL A 12 -14.35 -7.06 -5.63
C VAL A 12 -12.84 -6.85 -5.74
N TRP A 13 -12.28 -6.85 -6.96
CA TRP A 13 -10.86 -6.63 -7.18
C TRP A 13 -10.36 -5.31 -6.57
N LEU A 14 -11.07 -4.21 -6.81
CA LEU A 14 -10.71 -2.91 -6.26
C LEU A 14 -10.66 -2.96 -4.72
N SER A 15 -11.65 -3.58 -4.08
CA SER A 15 -11.65 -3.74 -2.62
C SER A 15 -10.47 -4.58 -2.13
N GLU A 16 -10.17 -5.70 -2.80
CA GLU A 16 -9.06 -6.58 -2.41
C GLU A 16 -7.70 -5.87 -2.52
N ILE A 17 -7.48 -5.05 -3.57
CA ILE A 17 -6.24 -4.29 -3.72
C ILE A 17 -6.14 -3.16 -2.67
N ILE A 18 -7.21 -2.43 -2.41
CA ILE A 18 -7.23 -1.36 -1.40
C ILE A 18 -6.97 -1.91 0.01
N LEU A 19 -7.54 -3.07 0.32
CA LEU A 19 -7.45 -3.67 1.66
C LEU A 19 -6.17 -4.46 1.93
N GLN A 20 -5.30 -4.65 0.92
CA GLN A 20 -3.97 -5.23 1.17
C GLN A 20 -3.23 -4.40 2.22
N GLN A 21 -2.95 -4.98 3.39
CA GLN A 21 -2.29 -4.34 4.53
C GLN A 21 -2.96 -3.03 5.00
N THR A 22 -4.24 -2.84 4.70
CA THR A 22 -5.04 -1.66 5.08
C THR A 22 -6.27 -2.09 5.85
N ARG A 23 -6.55 -1.46 6.99
CA ARG A 23 -7.75 -1.75 7.77
C ARG A 23 -9.00 -1.27 7.03
N VAL A 24 -10.12 -1.97 7.20
CA VAL A 24 -11.40 -1.64 6.56
C VAL A 24 -11.82 -0.18 6.77
N VAL A 25 -11.73 0.30 8.01
CA VAL A 25 -12.09 1.69 8.36
C VAL A 25 -11.27 2.70 7.56
N GLN A 26 -9.99 2.43 7.32
CA GLN A 26 -9.12 3.27 6.51
C GLN A 26 -9.38 3.10 5.01
N GLY A 27 -9.64 1.88 4.54
CA GLY A 27 -9.81 1.58 3.11
C GLY A 27 -11.17 1.98 2.55
N LEU A 28 -12.23 1.95 3.37
CA LEU A 28 -13.61 2.22 2.93
C LEU A 28 -13.78 3.60 2.24
N PRO A 29 -13.29 4.73 2.77
CA PRO A 29 -13.40 6.02 2.08
C PRO A 29 -12.69 6.04 0.72
N TYR A 30 -11.58 5.32 0.58
CA TYR A 30 -10.85 5.20 -0.69
C TYR A 30 -11.64 4.38 -1.70
N TYR A 31 -12.17 3.24 -1.29
CA TYR A 31 -13.04 2.43 -2.14
C TYR A 31 -14.22 3.24 -2.69
N GLN A 32 -14.92 3.98 -1.82
CA GLN A 32 -16.04 4.81 -2.21
C GLN A 32 -15.64 5.91 -3.21
N ARG A 33 -14.51 6.59 -2.97
CA ARG A 33 -13.99 7.60 -3.90
C ARG A 33 -13.61 7.00 -5.26
N PHE A 34 -12.96 5.83 -5.28
CA PHE A 34 -12.61 5.16 -6.52
C PHE A 34 -13.85 4.76 -7.32
N ILE A 35 -14.86 4.16 -6.69
CA ILE A 35 -16.11 3.78 -7.37
C ILE A 35 -16.90 5.00 -7.85
N SER A 36 -16.84 6.13 -7.13
CA SER A 36 -17.52 7.36 -7.56
C SER A 36 -16.81 8.02 -8.75
N ASN A 37 -15.46 8.04 -8.77
CA ASN A 37 -14.73 8.65 -9.88
C ASN A 37 -14.59 7.71 -11.08
N TYR A 38 -14.46 6.41 -10.83
CA TYR A 38 -14.26 5.37 -11.84
C TYR A 38 -15.27 4.23 -11.62
N PRO A 39 -16.53 4.41 -12.06
CA PRO A 39 -17.60 3.42 -11.84
C PRO A 39 -17.34 2.08 -12.54
N THR A 40 -16.61 2.09 -13.66
CA THR A 40 -16.26 0.93 -14.46
C THR A 40 -14.73 0.76 -14.58
N ILE A 41 -14.31 -0.42 -15.00
CA ILE A 41 -12.89 -0.69 -15.27
C ILE A 41 -12.36 0.17 -16.41
N THR A 42 -13.20 0.50 -17.39
CA THR A 42 -12.85 1.35 -18.53
C THR A 42 -12.61 2.80 -18.08
N ASP A 43 -13.42 3.31 -17.15
CA ASP A 43 -13.21 4.64 -16.58
C ASP A 43 -11.86 4.71 -15.86
N LEU A 44 -11.55 3.70 -15.05
CA LEU A 44 -10.23 3.61 -14.39
C LEU A 44 -9.07 3.47 -15.37
N ALA A 45 -9.25 2.69 -16.44
CA ALA A 45 -8.23 2.48 -17.47
C ALA A 45 -7.89 3.75 -18.24
N ASN A 46 -8.90 4.59 -18.52
CA ASN A 46 -8.77 5.82 -19.28
C ASN A 46 -8.30 7.01 -18.44
N ALA A 47 -8.29 6.87 -17.11
CA ALA A 47 -7.84 7.94 -16.22
C ALA A 47 -6.33 8.19 -16.37
N PRO A 48 -5.85 9.44 -16.25
CA PRO A 48 -4.43 9.72 -16.12
C PRO A 48 -3.83 9.03 -14.87
N GLU A 49 -2.64 8.43 -14.98
CA GLU A 49 -1.96 7.76 -13.84
C GLU A 49 -1.85 8.69 -12.63
N GLU A 50 -1.60 9.97 -12.86
CA GLU A 50 -1.43 10.97 -11.79
C GLU A 50 -2.70 11.20 -10.99
N GLU A 51 -3.87 11.18 -11.63
CA GLU A 51 -5.16 11.28 -10.94
C GLU A 51 -5.44 10.03 -10.09
N VAL A 52 -5.13 8.85 -10.62
CA VAL A 52 -5.25 7.58 -9.88
C VAL A 52 -4.34 7.59 -8.65
N LEU A 53 -3.08 8.03 -8.80
CA LEU A 53 -2.13 8.15 -7.70
C LEU A 53 -2.57 9.23 -6.70
N LYS A 54 -3.19 10.32 -7.17
CA LYS A 54 -3.74 11.37 -6.32
C LYS A 54 -4.90 10.87 -5.47
N LEU A 55 -5.85 10.12 -6.05
CA LEU A 55 -6.94 9.48 -5.30
C LEU A 55 -6.42 8.44 -4.28
N TRP A 56 -5.28 7.80 -4.57
CA TRP A 56 -4.65 6.82 -3.68
C TRP A 56 -3.85 7.45 -2.55
N GLN A 57 -3.58 8.75 -2.61
CA GLN A 57 -2.70 9.44 -1.67
C GLN A 57 -3.11 9.21 -0.22
N GLY A 58 -2.15 8.74 0.61
CA GLY A 58 -2.37 8.42 2.02
C GLY A 58 -2.57 6.94 2.35
N LEU A 59 -2.91 6.07 1.37
CA LEU A 59 -3.03 4.62 1.61
C LEU A 59 -1.68 3.91 1.76
N GLY A 60 -0.61 4.48 1.20
CA GLY A 60 0.71 3.83 1.15
C GLY A 60 0.80 2.70 0.12
N TYR A 61 2.02 2.11 -0.01
CA TYR A 61 2.27 1.04 -1.00
C TYR A 61 1.77 1.39 -2.40
N TYR A 62 2.20 2.50 -2.94
CA TYR A 62 1.74 3.09 -4.21
C TYR A 62 1.93 2.19 -5.44
N SER A 63 2.83 1.20 -5.34
CA SER A 63 2.94 0.14 -6.36
C SER A 63 1.63 -0.60 -6.60
N ARG A 64 0.74 -0.66 -5.59
CA ARG A 64 -0.61 -1.24 -5.74
C ARG A 64 -1.45 -0.40 -6.68
N ALA A 65 -1.46 0.92 -6.50
CA ALA A 65 -2.21 1.84 -7.38
C ALA A 65 -1.69 1.78 -8.83
N LYS A 66 -0.37 1.75 -9.02
CA LYS A 66 0.24 1.62 -10.35
C LYS A 66 -0.10 0.29 -11.01
N ASN A 67 -0.01 -0.81 -10.27
CA ASN A 67 -0.40 -2.12 -10.78
C ASN A 67 -1.91 -2.19 -11.05
N LEU A 68 -2.74 -1.60 -10.18
CA LEU A 68 -4.18 -1.48 -10.36
C LEU A 68 -4.49 -0.77 -11.69
N HIS A 69 -3.91 0.40 -11.93
CA HIS A 69 -4.10 1.17 -13.15
C HIS A 69 -3.63 0.43 -14.40
N HIS A 70 -2.41 -0.09 -14.38
CA HIS A 70 -1.87 -0.89 -15.49
C HIS A 70 -2.76 -2.12 -15.81
N THR A 71 -3.27 -2.79 -14.79
CA THR A 71 -4.13 -3.97 -14.99
C THR A 71 -5.52 -3.56 -15.48
N ALA A 72 -6.04 -2.41 -15.04
CA ALA A 72 -7.27 -1.86 -15.60
C ALA A 72 -7.13 -1.58 -17.10
N GLN A 73 -6.02 -0.94 -17.51
CA GLN A 73 -5.70 -0.71 -18.92
C GLN A 73 -5.64 -2.03 -19.69
N TYR A 74 -4.89 -3.01 -19.20
CA TYR A 74 -4.78 -4.32 -19.85
C TYR A 74 -6.15 -5.00 -20.01
N ILE A 75 -6.99 -5.01 -18.98
CA ILE A 75 -8.33 -5.61 -19.07
C ILE A 75 -9.21 -4.85 -20.04
N ALA A 76 -9.13 -3.51 -20.07
CA ALA A 76 -9.94 -2.71 -20.99
C ALA A 76 -9.52 -2.90 -22.46
N THR A 77 -8.20 -2.91 -22.75
CA THR A 77 -7.68 -2.96 -24.13
C THR A 77 -7.57 -4.38 -24.67
N GLU A 78 -6.98 -5.30 -23.90
CA GLU A 78 -6.66 -6.64 -24.37
C GLU A 78 -7.77 -7.66 -24.11
N LEU A 79 -8.60 -7.42 -23.09
CA LEU A 79 -9.67 -8.35 -22.70
C LEU A 79 -11.08 -7.77 -22.91
N GLY A 80 -11.19 -6.64 -23.62
CA GLY A 80 -12.48 -6.02 -23.93
C GLY A 80 -13.30 -5.61 -22.69
N GLY A 81 -12.63 -5.28 -21.59
CA GLY A 81 -13.28 -4.92 -20.32
C GLY A 81 -13.77 -6.11 -19.48
N ILE A 82 -13.49 -7.35 -19.90
CA ILE A 82 -14.00 -8.56 -19.26
C ILE A 82 -12.89 -9.20 -18.40
N PHE A 83 -13.16 -9.38 -17.10
CA PHE A 83 -12.25 -10.09 -16.21
C PHE A 83 -12.16 -11.59 -16.55
N PRO A 84 -10.95 -12.20 -16.49
CA PRO A 84 -10.84 -13.64 -16.53
C PRO A 84 -11.67 -14.29 -15.41
N LYS A 85 -12.40 -15.36 -15.73
CA LYS A 85 -13.30 -16.03 -14.79
C LYS A 85 -12.60 -17.06 -13.90
N THR A 86 -11.36 -17.42 -14.23
CA THR A 86 -10.62 -18.49 -13.55
C THR A 86 -9.42 -17.95 -12.79
N TYR A 87 -9.06 -18.63 -11.70
CA TYR A 87 -7.83 -18.38 -10.95
C TYR A 87 -6.60 -18.33 -11.87
N LYS A 88 -6.49 -19.31 -12.79
CA LYS A 88 -5.37 -19.40 -13.76
C LYS A 88 -5.27 -18.17 -14.68
N GLY A 89 -6.40 -17.59 -15.03
CA GLY A 89 -6.42 -16.35 -15.82
C GLY A 89 -6.10 -15.12 -14.98
N LEU A 90 -6.68 -15.03 -13.79
CA LEU A 90 -6.52 -13.89 -12.88
C LEU A 90 -5.09 -13.72 -12.37
N VAL A 91 -4.41 -14.80 -11.99
CA VAL A 91 -3.06 -14.76 -11.43
C VAL A 91 -1.99 -14.27 -12.42
N LYS A 92 -2.30 -14.25 -13.72
CA LYS A 92 -1.42 -13.72 -14.78
C LYS A 92 -1.44 -12.19 -14.86
N LEU A 93 -2.46 -11.56 -14.28
CA LEU A 93 -2.61 -10.11 -14.30
C LEU A 93 -1.63 -9.44 -13.32
N LYS A 94 -1.04 -8.34 -13.73
CA LYS A 94 -0.04 -7.62 -12.93
C LYS A 94 -0.64 -7.14 -11.60
N GLY A 95 0.05 -7.41 -10.49
CA GLY A 95 -0.42 -7.03 -9.15
C GLY A 95 -1.53 -7.92 -8.58
N ILE A 96 -1.98 -8.95 -9.31
CA ILE A 96 -2.89 -9.97 -8.81
C ILE A 96 -2.07 -11.20 -8.41
N GLY A 97 -1.85 -11.35 -7.12
CA GLY A 97 -1.19 -12.52 -6.54
C GLY A 97 -2.16 -13.66 -6.25
N ASP A 98 -1.63 -14.76 -5.71
CA ASP A 98 -2.37 -15.97 -5.37
C ASP A 98 -3.65 -15.69 -4.55
N TYR A 99 -3.52 -14.90 -3.48
CA TYR A 99 -4.65 -14.52 -2.63
C TYR A 99 -5.73 -13.76 -3.42
N THR A 100 -5.36 -12.69 -4.12
CA THR A 100 -6.32 -11.85 -4.85
C THR A 100 -6.99 -12.62 -6.00
N ALA A 101 -6.24 -13.47 -6.70
CA ALA A 101 -6.79 -14.33 -7.74
C ALA A 101 -7.81 -15.33 -7.17
N SER A 102 -7.49 -15.99 -6.04
CA SER A 102 -8.41 -16.91 -5.35
C SER A 102 -9.67 -16.20 -4.84
N ALA A 103 -9.53 -14.99 -4.30
CA ALA A 103 -10.63 -14.18 -3.81
C ALA A 103 -11.61 -13.83 -4.94
N ILE A 104 -11.11 -13.27 -6.06
CA ILE A 104 -11.96 -12.91 -7.20
C ILE A 104 -12.61 -14.16 -7.81
N ALA A 105 -11.83 -15.24 -8.03
CA ALA A 105 -12.33 -16.47 -8.62
C ALA A 105 -13.45 -17.10 -7.77
N SER A 106 -13.29 -17.15 -6.45
CA SER A 106 -14.30 -17.74 -5.59
C SER A 106 -15.48 -16.80 -5.31
N PHE A 107 -15.25 -15.50 -5.05
CA PHE A 107 -16.33 -14.58 -4.69
C PHE A 107 -17.20 -14.19 -5.89
N CYS A 108 -16.62 -14.06 -7.09
CA CYS A 108 -17.35 -13.62 -8.26
C CYS A 108 -17.87 -14.77 -9.12
N TYR A 109 -17.15 -15.90 -9.13
CA TYR A 109 -17.43 -17.00 -10.06
C TYR A 109 -17.63 -18.36 -9.38
N ASN A 110 -17.56 -18.38 -8.05
CA ASN A 110 -17.66 -19.61 -7.24
C ASN A 110 -16.68 -20.73 -7.66
N GLU A 111 -15.53 -20.35 -8.25
CA GLU A 111 -14.48 -21.32 -8.54
C GLU A 111 -13.96 -21.92 -7.22
N PRO A 112 -13.77 -23.23 -7.11
CA PRO A 112 -13.38 -23.89 -5.86
C PRO A 112 -11.89 -23.66 -5.54
N CYS A 113 -11.54 -22.40 -5.27
CA CYS A 113 -10.21 -21.93 -4.89
C CYS A 113 -10.21 -21.47 -3.44
N PRO A 114 -9.35 -22.01 -2.56
CA PRO A 114 -9.26 -21.56 -1.19
C PRO A 114 -8.57 -20.19 -1.10
N VAL A 115 -9.11 -19.32 -0.26
CA VAL A 115 -8.52 -18.03 0.08
C VAL A 115 -7.82 -18.16 1.43
N VAL A 116 -6.50 -17.87 1.47
CA VAL A 116 -5.69 -17.97 2.70
C VAL A 116 -5.07 -16.63 3.01
N ASP A 117 -5.73 -15.85 3.87
CA ASP A 117 -5.22 -14.59 4.41
C ASP A 117 -4.67 -14.77 5.82
N GLY A 118 -4.22 -13.69 6.46
CA GLY A 118 -3.74 -13.73 7.84
C GLY A 118 -4.76 -14.22 8.86
N ASN A 119 -6.05 -14.06 8.60
CA ASN A 119 -7.13 -14.56 9.44
C ASN A 119 -7.29 -16.07 9.28
N VAL A 120 -7.33 -16.53 8.03
CA VAL A 120 -7.45 -17.96 7.69
C VAL A 120 -6.22 -18.74 8.19
N TYR A 121 -5.01 -18.24 7.99
CA TYR A 121 -3.80 -18.81 8.58
C TYR A 121 -3.95 -19.03 10.09
N ARG A 122 -4.47 -18.05 10.80
CA ARG A 122 -4.64 -18.13 12.26
C ARG A 122 -5.70 -19.14 12.66
N VAL A 123 -6.85 -19.16 11.97
CA VAL A 123 -7.91 -20.14 12.22
C VAL A 123 -7.39 -21.56 12.00
N LEU A 124 -6.85 -21.84 10.84
CA LEU A 124 -6.35 -23.18 10.49
C LEU A 124 -5.21 -23.62 11.41
N SER A 125 -4.25 -22.73 11.69
CA SER A 125 -3.14 -23.02 12.61
C SER A 125 -3.66 -23.42 14.00
N ARG A 126 -4.64 -22.70 14.55
CA ARG A 126 -5.20 -22.98 15.88
C ARG A 126 -6.08 -24.22 15.90
N VAL A 127 -6.97 -24.35 14.92
CA VAL A 127 -7.91 -25.48 14.87
C VAL A 127 -7.16 -26.79 14.69
N PHE A 128 -6.19 -26.86 13.78
CA PHE A 128 -5.46 -28.08 13.44
C PHE A 128 -4.10 -28.23 14.14
N GLY A 129 -3.67 -27.26 14.94
CA GLY A 129 -2.42 -27.34 15.72
C GLY A 129 -1.16 -27.20 14.87
N ILE A 130 -1.22 -26.52 13.70
CA ILE A 130 -0.09 -26.41 12.79
C ILE A 130 0.89 -25.34 13.27
N ALA A 131 2.12 -25.76 13.57
CA ALA A 131 3.19 -24.90 14.04
C ALA A 131 4.19 -24.49 12.94
N THR A 132 3.99 -24.95 11.69
CA THR A 132 4.81 -24.53 10.56
C THR A 132 4.66 -23.01 10.36
N PRO A 133 5.77 -22.24 10.27
CA PRO A 133 5.70 -20.80 10.15
C PRO A 133 4.92 -20.35 8.91
N ILE A 134 3.87 -19.55 9.10
CA ILE A 134 2.96 -19.13 8.02
C ILE A 134 3.62 -18.25 6.96
N ASN A 135 4.78 -17.66 7.25
CA ASN A 135 5.56 -16.84 6.33
C ASN A 135 6.78 -17.58 5.76
N SER A 136 6.78 -18.91 5.82
CA SER A 136 7.72 -19.79 5.11
C SER A 136 7.10 -20.35 3.83
N THR A 137 7.94 -20.76 2.87
CA THR A 137 7.47 -21.41 1.64
C THR A 137 6.75 -22.73 1.94
N GLN A 138 7.23 -23.49 2.93
CA GLN A 138 6.59 -24.72 3.38
C GLN A 138 5.22 -24.42 3.98
N GLY A 139 5.11 -23.45 4.91
CA GLY A 139 3.84 -23.06 5.49
C GLY A 139 2.82 -22.61 4.45
N ALA A 140 3.22 -21.79 3.48
CA ALA A 140 2.31 -21.39 2.41
C ALA A 140 1.71 -22.58 1.65
N LYS A 141 2.51 -23.61 1.36
CA LYS A 141 2.04 -24.83 0.67
C LYS A 141 1.12 -25.68 1.57
N GLU A 142 1.53 -25.92 2.81
CA GLU A 142 0.80 -26.73 3.77
C GLU A 142 -0.57 -26.15 4.09
N PHE A 143 -0.64 -24.88 4.42
CA PHE A 143 -1.90 -24.21 4.73
C PHE A 143 -2.82 -24.09 3.51
N LYS A 144 -2.27 -23.93 2.31
CA LYS A 144 -3.07 -23.90 1.09
C LYS A 144 -3.68 -25.27 0.78
N ALA A 145 -2.92 -26.36 0.98
CA ALA A 145 -3.42 -27.71 0.82
C ALA A 145 -4.56 -28.01 1.82
N LEU A 146 -4.33 -27.71 3.10
CA LEU A 146 -5.36 -27.86 4.12
C LEU A 146 -6.62 -27.02 3.84
N ALA A 147 -6.43 -25.76 3.44
CA ALA A 147 -7.57 -24.89 3.10
C ALA A 147 -8.37 -25.45 1.92
N HIS A 148 -7.70 -26.15 0.97
CA HIS A 148 -8.37 -26.80 -0.15
C HIS A 148 -9.17 -28.06 0.29
N GLU A 149 -8.67 -28.79 1.28
CA GLU A 149 -9.36 -29.94 1.86
C GLU A 149 -10.61 -29.52 2.64
N CYS A 150 -10.52 -28.42 3.39
CA CYS A 150 -11.61 -27.86 4.19
C CYS A 150 -12.68 -27.11 3.36
N LEU A 151 -12.38 -26.77 2.10
CA LEU A 151 -13.24 -25.92 1.29
C LEU A 151 -14.56 -26.59 0.92
N ASP A 152 -15.69 -25.92 1.20
CA ASP A 152 -16.96 -26.24 0.56
C ASP A 152 -16.90 -25.85 -0.93
N LYS A 153 -16.64 -26.85 -1.77
CA LYS A 153 -16.48 -26.65 -3.21
C LYS A 153 -17.77 -26.22 -3.91
N ALA A 154 -18.93 -26.55 -3.35
CA ALA A 154 -20.21 -26.14 -3.89
C ALA A 154 -20.48 -24.65 -3.63
N ASN A 155 -20.01 -24.12 -2.50
CA ASN A 155 -20.23 -22.74 -2.04
C ASN A 155 -18.92 -22.03 -1.69
N ALA A 156 -17.91 -22.15 -2.57
CA ALA A 156 -16.54 -21.70 -2.30
C ALA A 156 -16.45 -20.22 -1.91
N GLY A 157 -17.22 -19.35 -2.59
CA GLY A 157 -17.24 -17.93 -2.27
C GLY A 157 -17.77 -17.63 -0.87
N VAL A 158 -18.87 -18.28 -0.49
CA VAL A 158 -19.48 -18.12 0.84
C VAL A 158 -18.56 -18.67 1.93
N TYR A 159 -18.02 -19.87 1.72
CA TYR A 159 -17.10 -20.51 2.66
C TYR A 159 -15.86 -19.65 2.93
N ASN A 160 -15.21 -19.18 1.87
CA ASN A 160 -14.03 -18.33 2.01
C ASN A 160 -14.33 -17.04 2.77
N GLN A 161 -15.45 -16.38 2.48
CA GLN A 161 -15.85 -15.19 3.22
C GLN A 161 -16.14 -15.50 4.69
N ALA A 162 -16.82 -16.61 4.96
CA ALA A 162 -17.18 -17.03 6.33
C ALA A 162 -15.95 -17.31 7.18
N ILE A 163 -14.97 -18.08 6.68
CA ILE A 163 -13.75 -18.38 7.45
C ILE A 163 -12.87 -17.16 7.67
N MET A 164 -12.77 -16.26 6.68
CA MET A 164 -12.07 -14.97 6.84
C MET A 164 -12.73 -14.10 7.91
N GLU A 165 -14.05 -14.00 7.90
CA GLU A 165 -14.81 -13.20 8.87
C GLU A 165 -14.78 -13.83 10.26
N PHE A 166 -14.90 -15.15 10.38
CA PHE A 166 -14.71 -15.89 11.63
C PHE A 166 -13.33 -15.59 12.23
N GLY A 167 -12.28 -15.60 11.42
CA GLY A 167 -10.95 -15.23 11.87
C GLY A 167 -10.84 -13.76 12.30
N ALA A 168 -11.55 -12.86 11.66
CA ALA A 168 -11.51 -11.44 11.98
C ALA A 168 -12.30 -11.08 13.25
N LEU A 169 -13.43 -11.74 13.51
CA LEU A 169 -14.36 -11.38 14.57
C LEU A 169 -14.29 -12.30 15.78
N GLN A 170 -14.21 -13.62 15.58
CA GLN A 170 -14.24 -14.64 16.64
C GLN A 170 -12.83 -15.10 17.04
N CYS A 171 -12.07 -15.63 16.09
CA CYS A 171 -10.72 -16.13 16.34
C CYS A 171 -9.68 -15.00 16.22
N THR A 172 -9.82 -13.95 17.05
CA THR A 172 -8.98 -12.74 17.01
C THR A 172 -7.51 -13.03 17.38
N PRO A 173 -6.54 -12.18 16.97
CA PRO A 173 -5.12 -12.36 17.28
C PRO A 173 -4.84 -12.37 18.79
N GLN A 174 -5.50 -11.48 19.52
CA GLN A 174 -5.34 -11.32 20.96
C GLN A 174 -6.67 -11.57 21.66
N SER A 175 -6.63 -12.30 22.78
CA SER A 175 -7.78 -12.58 23.65
C SER A 175 -9.06 -12.99 22.90
N PRO A 176 -9.03 -14.02 22.02
CA PRO A 176 -10.26 -14.51 21.40
C PRO A 176 -11.20 -15.09 22.44
N ASP A 177 -12.51 -14.91 22.26
CA ASP A 177 -13.53 -15.56 23.12
C ASP A 177 -13.65 -17.04 22.75
N CYS A 178 -12.71 -17.84 23.26
CA CYS A 178 -12.71 -19.29 23.03
C CYS A 178 -13.82 -20.02 23.78
N ALA A 179 -14.34 -19.48 24.87
CA ALA A 179 -15.38 -20.10 25.64
C ALA A 179 -16.69 -20.24 24.85
N ASN A 180 -17.03 -19.22 24.06
CA ASN A 180 -18.23 -19.17 23.21
C ASN A 180 -17.94 -19.49 21.74
N CYS A 181 -16.77 -20.06 21.42
CA CYS A 181 -16.37 -20.37 20.04
C CYS A 181 -17.04 -21.66 19.57
N VAL A 182 -17.70 -21.60 18.40
CA VAL A 182 -18.38 -22.77 17.79
C VAL A 182 -17.41 -23.91 17.40
N LEU A 183 -16.11 -23.60 17.25
CA LEU A 183 -15.08 -24.59 16.96
C LEU A 183 -14.31 -25.05 18.21
N ARG A 184 -14.72 -24.64 19.42
CA ARG A 184 -13.99 -24.89 20.66
C ARG A 184 -13.65 -26.37 20.85
N ASP A 185 -14.64 -27.23 20.69
CA ASP A 185 -14.54 -28.68 21.02
C ASP A 185 -13.65 -29.43 20.01
N HIS A 186 -13.36 -28.84 18.85
CA HIS A 186 -12.45 -29.35 17.80
C HIS A 186 -11.14 -28.58 17.71
N CYS A 187 -10.96 -27.52 18.53
CA CYS A 187 -9.81 -26.64 18.43
C CYS A 187 -8.58 -27.18 19.17
N TRP A 188 -7.60 -27.69 18.45
CA TRP A 188 -6.36 -28.20 19.02
C TRP A 188 -5.67 -27.19 19.94
N ALA A 189 -5.54 -25.92 19.49
CA ALA A 189 -4.86 -24.89 20.28
C ALA A 189 -5.58 -24.56 21.60
N PHE A 190 -6.90 -24.65 21.65
CA PHE A 190 -7.66 -24.47 22.89
C PHE A 190 -7.38 -25.59 23.89
N HIS A 191 -7.47 -26.83 23.44
CA HIS A 191 -7.25 -27.99 24.32
C HIS A 191 -5.80 -28.14 24.82
N HIS A 192 -4.84 -27.60 24.05
CA HIS A 192 -3.42 -27.67 24.41
C HIS A 192 -2.86 -26.34 24.97
N ASN A 193 -3.71 -25.35 25.27
CA ASN A 193 -3.30 -24.02 25.77
C ASN A 193 -2.30 -23.29 24.87
N LYS A 194 -2.41 -23.45 23.51
CA LYS A 194 -1.51 -22.89 22.50
C LYS A 194 -2.10 -21.76 21.68
N VAL A 195 -3.24 -21.21 22.08
CA VAL A 195 -3.96 -20.14 21.35
C VAL A 195 -3.07 -18.91 21.10
N ASN A 196 -2.25 -18.52 22.08
CA ASN A 196 -1.38 -17.34 21.98
C ASN A 196 -0.06 -17.62 21.24
N GLU A 197 0.31 -18.91 21.04
CA GLU A 197 1.53 -19.30 20.33
C GLU A 197 1.30 -19.47 18.83
N LEU A 198 0.04 -19.68 18.42
CA LEU A 198 -0.33 -19.91 17.02
C LEU A 198 -1.07 -18.71 16.41
N PRO A 199 -0.78 -18.37 15.15
CA PRO A 199 0.16 -19.02 14.22
C PRO A 199 1.63 -18.61 14.47
N VAL A 200 2.56 -19.51 14.16
CA VAL A 200 4.01 -19.24 14.23
C VAL A 200 4.43 -18.34 13.06
N LYS A 201 5.31 -17.37 13.34
CA LYS A 201 5.93 -16.52 12.33
C LYS A 201 7.44 -16.43 12.53
N LEU A 202 8.16 -16.55 11.44
CA LEU A 202 9.60 -16.25 11.44
C LEU A 202 9.81 -14.76 11.64
N LYS A 203 10.61 -14.38 12.62
CA LYS A 203 11.03 -12.99 12.82
C LYS A 203 12.12 -12.68 11.80
N LYS A 204 11.85 -11.78 10.88
CA LYS A 204 12.84 -11.32 9.90
C LYS A 204 12.57 -9.89 9.51
N ILE A 205 13.20 -8.90 10.15
CA ILE A 205 13.26 -7.55 9.57
C ILE A 205 14.50 -6.85 10.10
N THR A 206 15.49 -6.65 9.22
CA THR A 206 16.53 -5.64 9.42
C THR A 206 15.99 -4.32 8.88
N ILE A 207 15.87 -3.31 9.75
CA ILE A 207 15.37 -1.99 9.37
C ILE A 207 16.52 -1.14 8.87
N LYS A 208 16.48 -0.74 7.59
CA LYS A 208 17.43 0.21 7.00
C LYS A 208 17.09 1.63 7.46
N LYS A 209 18.08 2.42 7.89
CA LYS A 209 17.94 3.86 8.13
C LYS A 209 18.31 4.60 6.85
N ARG A 210 17.51 5.63 6.48
CA ARG A 210 17.76 6.53 5.35
C ARG A 210 17.56 7.95 5.82
N TYR A 211 18.34 8.89 5.28
CA TYR A 211 18.28 10.30 5.64
C TYR A 211 17.92 11.09 4.39
N PHE A 212 16.70 11.64 4.38
CA PHE A 212 16.17 12.42 3.28
C PHE A 212 16.20 13.91 3.63
N ASN A 213 16.86 14.69 2.79
CA ASN A 213 16.90 16.13 2.90
C ASN A 213 16.15 16.71 1.69
N TYR A 214 14.91 17.14 1.92
CA TYR A 214 14.10 17.77 0.90
C TYR A 214 14.45 19.26 0.79
N LEU A 215 14.72 19.71 -0.42
CA LEU A 215 15.11 21.08 -0.75
C LEU A 215 13.86 21.84 -1.22
N VAL A 216 13.27 22.62 -0.34
CA VAL A 216 12.03 23.37 -0.61
C VAL A 216 12.40 24.76 -1.10
N TRP A 217 12.44 24.91 -2.43
CA TRP A 217 12.78 26.18 -3.08
C TRP A 217 11.61 27.14 -3.06
N LEU A 218 11.88 28.39 -2.75
CA LEU A 218 10.92 29.48 -2.71
C LEU A 218 11.52 30.73 -3.38
N ASN A 219 10.68 31.47 -4.11
CA ASN A 219 11.03 32.75 -4.66
C ASN A 219 9.92 33.78 -4.46
N PRO A 220 10.16 35.09 -4.69
CA PRO A 220 9.15 36.14 -4.55
C PRO A 220 7.96 36.02 -5.50
N TYR A 221 8.07 35.19 -6.52
CA TYR A 221 7.01 34.99 -7.52
C TYR A 221 6.01 33.90 -7.12
N GLY A 222 6.11 33.36 -5.89
CA GLY A 222 5.22 32.33 -5.39
C GLY A 222 5.40 30.96 -6.07
N GLN A 223 6.63 30.63 -6.44
CA GLN A 223 6.97 29.38 -7.14
C GLN A 223 7.76 28.44 -6.23
N THR A 224 7.67 27.15 -6.51
CA THR A 224 8.47 26.08 -5.89
C THR A 224 8.83 25.01 -6.92
N LEU A 225 9.76 24.12 -6.56
CA LEU A 225 10.16 23.01 -7.40
C LEU A 225 9.55 21.69 -6.89
N LEU A 226 8.93 20.97 -7.80
CA LEU A 226 8.57 19.55 -7.61
C LEU A 226 9.13 18.73 -8.77
N GLN A 227 9.65 17.57 -8.45
CA GLN A 227 10.16 16.62 -9.43
C GLN A 227 9.46 15.26 -9.28
N LYS A 228 9.24 14.57 -10.39
CA LYS A 228 8.70 13.22 -10.39
C LYS A 228 9.79 12.22 -10.01
N ARG A 229 9.52 11.34 -9.05
CA ARG A 229 10.46 10.31 -8.62
C ARG A 229 10.47 9.14 -9.61
N GLU A 230 11.52 9.01 -10.39
CA GLU A 230 11.63 8.02 -11.49
C GLU A 230 12.43 6.76 -11.12
N GLY A 231 13.24 6.81 -10.06
CA GLY A 231 14.07 5.67 -9.62
C GLY A 231 13.24 4.46 -9.18
N LYS A 232 13.80 3.25 -9.35
CA LYS A 232 13.23 1.98 -8.82
C LYS A 232 13.36 1.92 -7.29
N ASP A 233 12.64 2.77 -6.58
CA ASP A 233 12.67 2.91 -5.13
C ASP A 233 11.23 3.15 -4.61
N ILE A 234 11.12 3.40 -3.29
CA ILE A 234 9.85 3.82 -2.69
C ILE A 234 9.33 5.07 -3.38
N TRP A 235 7.98 5.20 -3.41
CA TRP A 235 7.27 6.36 -3.94
C TRP A 235 7.53 6.67 -5.42
N HIS A 236 8.01 5.70 -6.19
CA HIS A 236 8.19 5.83 -7.64
C HIS A 236 6.90 6.32 -8.32
N GLY A 237 7.03 7.38 -9.13
CA GLY A 237 5.93 8.02 -9.86
C GLY A 237 5.20 9.11 -9.07
N LEU A 238 5.49 9.29 -7.77
CA LEU A 238 5.01 10.43 -7.00
C LEU A 238 5.92 11.64 -7.22
N TYR A 239 5.35 12.82 -6.97
CA TYR A 239 6.13 14.05 -6.93
C TYR A 239 6.71 14.30 -5.55
N GLU A 240 7.88 14.91 -5.51
CA GLU A 240 8.57 15.30 -4.28
C GLU A 240 9.39 16.58 -4.53
N PHE A 241 9.76 17.29 -3.47
CA PHE A 241 10.78 18.34 -3.59
C PHE A 241 12.11 17.72 -4.01
N PRO A 242 13.02 18.48 -4.65
CA PRO A 242 14.37 18.00 -4.92
C PRO A 242 14.96 17.36 -3.65
N LEU A 243 15.53 16.15 -3.80
CA LEU A 243 15.96 15.31 -2.69
C LEU A 243 17.46 15.09 -2.71
N LEU A 244 18.10 15.39 -1.57
CA LEU A 244 19.45 14.95 -1.26
C LEU A 244 19.39 13.81 -0.22
N GLU A 245 19.72 12.58 -0.62
CA GLU A 245 19.86 11.47 0.32
C GLU A 245 21.28 11.41 0.86
N THR A 246 21.43 11.34 2.19
CA THR A 246 22.72 11.28 2.87
C THR A 246 22.84 10.01 3.73
N HIS A 247 24.05 9.67 4.17
CA HIS A 247 24.28 8.52 5.05
C HIS A 247 24.07 8.83 6.55
N ALA A 248 24.02 10.13 6.90
CA ALA A 248 23.84 10.66 8.25
C ALA A 248 23.01 11.96 8.19
N PRO A 249 22.57 12.51 9.32
CA PRO A 249 21.92 13.81 9.36
C PRO A 249 22.80 14.88 8.69
N ALA A 250 22.21 15.68 7.79
CA ALA A 250 22.90 16.75 7.09
C ALA A 250 22.95 18.03 7.92
N THR A 251 23.97 18.86 7.68
CA THR A 251 24.11 20.24 8.19
C THR A 251 23.79 21.25 7.09
N ALA A 252 23.64 22.52 7.44
CA ALA A 252 23.47 23.59 6.45
C ALA A 252 24.63 23.63 5.44
N ASP A 253 25.86 23.41 5.90
CA ASP A 253 27.04 23.33 5.02
C ASP A 253 26.98 22.14 4.07
N THR A 254 26.42 21.00 4.55
CA THR A 254 26.19 19.82 3.68
C THR A 254 25.24 20.16 2.55
N ILE A 255 24.19 20.92 2.83
CA ILE A 255 23.19 21.33 1.83
C ILE A 255 23.75 22.39 0.89
N ALA A 256 24.43 23.39 1.42
CA ALA A 256 25.00 24.48 0.64
C ALA A 256 26.11 24.00 -0.33
N ASN A 257 26.84 22.94 0.05
CA ASN A 257 27.91 22.35 -0.77
C ASN A 257 27.47 21.08 -1.49
N ALA A 258 26.18 20.73 -1.46
CA ALA A 258 25.70 19.54 -2.16
C ALA A 258 25.92 19.70 -3.67
N PRO A 259 26.33 18.60 -4.37
CA PRO A 259 26.31 18.63 -5.82
C PRO A 259 24.88 18.90 -6.25
N ALA A 260 24.70 20.00 -6.98
CA ALA A 260 23.39 20.40 -7.45
C ALA A 260 22.79 19.28 -8.29
N THR A 261 21.51 19.01 -8.09
CA THR A 261 20.79 17.97 -8.84
C THR A 261 20.60 18.36 -10.32
N THR A 262 20.77 19.66 -10.63
CA THR A 262 20.83 20.21 -12.00
C THR A 262 21.82 21.36 -12.06
N GLU A 263 22.34 21.69 -13.26
CA GLU A 263 23.23 22.86 -13.49
C GLU A 263 22.53 24.16 -13.07
N GLU A 264 21.21 24.26 -13.25
CA GLU A 264 20.40 25.41 -12.87
C GLU A 264 20.42 25.65 -11.35
N ILE A 265 20.24 24.60 -10.55
CA ILE A 265 20.32 24.71 -9.08
C ILE A 265 21.74 25.11 -8.65
N ALA A 266 22.77 24.63 -9.33
CA ALA A 266 24.15 25.01 -9.06
C ALA A 266 24.41 26.53 -9.25
N SER A 267 23.78 27.14 -10.24
CA SER A 267 23.97 28.58 -10.55
C SER A 267 23.26 29.49 -9.54
N ILE A 268 22.14 29.05 -8.96
CA ILE A 268 21.29 29.87 -8.07
C ILE A 268 21.70 29.70 -6.59
N LEU A 269 22.29 28.57 -6.23
CA LEU A 269 22.64 28.26 -4.83
C LEU A 269 23.54 29.30 -4.14
N PRO A 270 24.52 29.94 -4.82
CA PRO A 270 25.38 30.98 -4.19
C PRO A 270 24.63 32.24 -3.74
N SER A 271 23.48 32.55 -4.35
CA SER A 271 22.66 33.74 -4.00
C SER A 271 21.49 33.36 -3.06
N ALA A 272 21.31 32.09 -2.77
CA ALA A 272 20.19 31.60 -1.98
C ALA A 272 20.51 31.57 -0.47
N THR A 273 19.48 31.76 0.35
CA THR A 273 19.56 31.51 1.79
C THR A 273 19.02 30.14 2.11
N VAL A 274 19.72 29.40 2.97
CA VAL A 274 19.37 28.02 3.37
C VAL A 274 19.01 28.01 4.86
N SER A 275 17.85 27.51 5.20
CA SER A 275 17.42 27.34 6.59
C SER A 275 16.73 26.01 6.82
N LEU A 276 16.93 25.42 8.01
CA LEU A 276 16.29 24.18 8.40
C LEU A 276 14.89 24.47 8.97
N TYR A 277 13.85 23.85 8.39
CA TYR A 277 12.47 24.01 8.85
C TYR A 277 12.17 23.22 10.13
N ASN A 278 12.65 21.99 10.22
CA ASN A 278 12.37 21.11 11.36
C ASN A 278 13.65 20.74 12.11
N GLU A 279 13.84 21.30 13.30
CA GLU A 279 15.01 21.04 14.16
C GLU A 279 15.22 19.54 14.44
N THR A 280 14.12 18.80 14.57
CA THR A 280 14.14 17.34 14.74
C THR A 280 13.68 16.67 13.48
N PRO A 281 14.44 15.69 12.92
CA PRO A 281 14.01 14.96 11.73
C PRO A 281 12.65 14.28 11.90
N VAL A 282 11.78 14.42 10.92
CA VAL A 282 10.51 13.70 10.86
C VAL A 282 10.80 12.24 10.51
N ILE A 283 10.43 11.30 11.39
CA ILE A 283 10.68 9.88 11.16
C ILE A 283 9.46 9.25 10.49
N HIS A 284 9.60 8.87 9.23
CA HIS A 284 8.59 8.09 8.51
C HIS A 284 8.97 6.60 8.52
N LYS A 285 8.17 5.80 9.23
CA LYS A 285 8.43 4.36 9.42
C LYS A 285 7.74 3.55 8.35
N LEU A 286 8.52 2.86 7.53
CA LEU A 286 8.08 1.83 6.61
C LEU A 286 8.48 0.44 7.13
N THR A 287 7.92 -0.63 6.56
CA THR A 287 8.14 -2.01 7.04
C THR A 287 9.61 -2.41 7.07
N HIS A 288 10.41 -1.98 6.10
CA HIS A 288 11.82 -2.39 5.94
C HIS A 288 12.80 -1.24 6.10
N GLN A 289 12.32 -0.02 6.30
CA GLN A 289 13.19 1.15 6.43
C GLN A 289 12.53 2.28 7.23
N HIS A 290 13.35 3.02 7.97
CA HIS A 290 12.98 4.25 8.62
C HIS A 290 13.63 5.41 7.89
N ILE A 291 12.83 6.40 7.49
CA ILE A 291 13.28 7.58 6.77
C ILE A 291 13.30 8.74 7.76
N TYR A 292 14.50 9.25 8.00
CA TYR A 292 14.73 10.45 8.81
C TYR A 292 14.75 11.63 7.86
N THR A 293 13.75 12.52 7.95
CA THR A 293 13.53 13.57 6.98
C THR A 293 13.75 14.95 7.56
N SER A 294 14.55 15.74 6.88
CA SER A 294 14.74 17.18 7.10
C SER A 294 14.20 17.94 5.89
N PHE A 295 13.48 19.05 6.14
CA PHE A 295 13.04 19.98 5.09
C PHE A 295 13.89 21.23 5.19
N TRP A 296 14.57 21.56 4.10
CA TRP A 296 15.43 22.73 3.99
C TRP A 296 14.75 23.77 3.14
N ILE A 297 14.48 24.93 3.70
CA ILE A 297 13.89 26.06 2.98
C ILE A 297 15.03 26.81 2.29
N ILE A 298 14.95 26.91 0.98
CA ILE A 298 15.93 27.59 0.15
C ILE A 298 15.23 28.75 -0.53
N THR A 299 15.56 29.96 -0.11
CA THR A 299 14.96 31.19 -0.66
C THR A 299 15.93 31.83 -1.63
N THR A 300 15.48 32.08 -2.85
CA THR A 300 16.23 32.74 -3.91
C THR A 300 15.45 33.93 -4.48
N PRO A 301 16.10 35.05 -4.83
CA PRO A 301 15.46 36.14 -5.56
C PRO A 301 15.21 35.82 -7.05
N GLU A 302 15.88 34.78 -7.59
CA GLU A 302 15.87 34.43 -8.99
C GLU A 302 14.61 33.65 -9.39
N PRO A 303 14.17 33.72 -10.66
CA PRO A 303 13.18 32.81 -11.19
C PRO A 303 13.65 31.35 -11.08
N LEU A 304 12.70 30.44 -10.91
CA LEU A 304 12.98 29.01 -10.86
C LEU A 304 12.47 28.36 -12.16
N ASP A 305 13.37 27.84 -12.95
CA ASP A 305 13.01 27.10 -14.16
C ASP A 305 12.33 25.78 -13.80
N ASN A 306 11.42 25.30 -14.65
CA ASN A 306 10.61 24.11 -14.38
C ASN A 306 9.83 24.12 -13.05
N SER A 307 9.59 25.33 -12.52
CA SER A 307 8.85 25.54 -11.27
C SER A 307 7.34 25.43 -11.47
N ILE A 308 6.65 25.25 -10.34
CA ILE A 308 5.20 25.30 -10.30
C ILE A 308 4.74 26.43 -9.36
N PRO A 309 3.57 27.04 -9.60
CA PRO A 309 2.95 27.91 -8.61
C PRO A 309 2.67 27.13 -7.32
N ILE A 310 2.97 27.73 -6.18
CA ILE A 310 2.69 27.11 -4.86
C ILE A 310 1.20 26.77 -4.70
N THR A 311 0.32 27.58 -5.30
CA THR A 311 -1.14 27.34 -5.31
C THR A 311 -1.52 26.01 -5.98
N ASP A 312 -0.72 25.54 -6.91
CA ASP A 312 -0.98 24.31 -7.66
C ASP A 312 -0.37 23.05 -7.03
N ILE A 313 0.44 23.21 -5.99
CA ILE A 313 1.17 22.09 -5.34
C ILE A 313 0.24 20.95 -4.89
N HIS A 314 -1.00 21.30 -4.51
CA HIS A 314 -2.00 20.33 -4.08
C HIS A 314 -2.57 19.45 -5.20
N ARG A 315 -2.31 19.76 -6.47
CA ARG A 315 -2.74 18.95 -7.62
C ARG A 315 -1.86 17.72 -7.81
N TYR A 316 -0.60 17.78 -7.37
CA TYR A 316 0.36 16.71 -7.57
C TYR A 316 0.18 15.56 -6.57
N PRO A 317 0.30 14.29 -7.00
CA PRO A 317 0.34 13.15 -6.10
C PRO A 317 1.71 13.09 -5.39
N VAL A 318 1.70 13.21 -4.07
CA VAL A 318 2.91 13.21 -3.24
C VAL A 318 2.83 12.12 -2.16
N SER A 319 3.96 11.80 -1.54
CA SER A 319 3.97 10.89 -0.38
C SER A 319 3.20 11.49 0.80
N ALA A 320 2.70 10.66 1.70
CA ALA A 320 2.05 11.15 2.94
C ALA A 320 3.00 12.04 3.76
N LEU A 321 4.30 11.76 3.74
CA LEU A 321 5.33 12.58 4.39
C LEU A 321 5.36 14.00 3.81
N THR A 322 5.46 14.09 2.49
CA THR A 322 5.48 15.38 1.76
C THR A 322 4.14 16.10 1.88
N ALA A 323 3.00 15.38 1.77
CA ALA A 323 1.67 15.97 1.94
C ALA A 323 1.49 16.62 3.32
N ASN A 324 1.95 15.96 4.38
CA ASN A 324 1.89 16.49 5.73
C ASN A 324 2.74 17.75 5.91
N PHE A 325 3.91 17.81 5.27
CA PHE A 325 4.73 19.02 5.25
C PHE A 325 4.01 20.15 4.52
N ILE A 326 3.54 19.91 3.28
CA ILE A 326 2.82 20.90 2.47
C ILE A 326 1.64 21.51 3.25
N THR A 327 0.83 20.67 3.87
CA THR A 327 -0.34 21.12 4.66
C THR A 327 0.03 21.97 5.88
N LYS A 328 1.21 21.74 6.48
CA LYS A 328 1.67 22.49 7.66
C LYS A 328 2.39 23.78 7.29
N PHE A 329 3.13 23.76 6.20
CA PHE A 329 3.99 24.86 5.79
C PHE A 329 3.20 25.95 5.04
N TRP A 330 2.29 25.54 4.15
CA TRP A 330 1.39 26.45 3.44
C TRP A 330 -0.05 26.31 3.96
N LYS A 331 -0.24 26.80 5.17
CA LYS A 331 -1.59 26.93 5.75
C LYS A 331 -2.31 28.13 5.23
#